data_b6694b354244f91fb87c6326532177ff
#
_entry.id   b6694b354244f91fb87c6326532177ff
#
_cell.length_a   1.000
_cell.length_b   1.000
_cell.length_c   1.000
_cell.angle_alpha   90.00
_cell.angle_beta   90.00
_cell.angle_gamma   90.00
#
_symmetry.space_group_name_H-M   'P 1'
#
loop_
_entity.id
_entity.type
_entity.pdbx_description
1 polymer ?
#
loop_
_entity_poly.entity_id
_entity_poly.type
_entity_poly.pdbx_seq_one_letter_code
_entity_poly.pdbx_strand_id
1 'polypeptide(L)'
;MSDLPNNGILVGVDGSSCAKLAVEWAAREAAGRNVPLRIVHVAYPAVGAWAGWGVSPAPLPENFVPTQEDQARKVIDDAIEIVDAAIEGNDRLPVSSEILWSSAVPTLVDLTKQAQMIVVGYHGRGALARGLLGSVSTALVHHAHCPVAVIHDAAQPSAPTGAPVLVGIDGSPASELAIAIAFDEASWRGGDLLALHAWTDADWPDFPEVEWSATKATAEETLAERLAGWRERYPDVTVRKVVVYGYPARHLLEESKSAQLVVVGSHGRGGFAGMLLGSVSSAVVHGAGVPVIVARQR
;
A
#
# COMPACT_ATOMS: atom_id res chain seq x y z
N MET A 1 11.95 18.23 -8.67
CA MET A 1 11.58 17.05 -9.45
C MET A 1 12.66 16.03 -9.16
N SER A 2 12.40 15.08 -8.26
CA SER A 2 13.36 14.02 -7.96
C SER A 2 13.27 12.99 -9.10
N ASP A 3 14.42 12.70 -9.72
CA ASP A 3 14.60 11.61 -10.68
C ASP A 3 14.39 10.27 -9.96
N LEU A 4 13.12 9.91 -9.71
CA LEU A 4 12.77 8.55 -9.33
C LEU A 4 13.02 7.67 -10.57
N PRO A 5 13.72 6.55 -10.44
CA PRO A 5 13.91 5.64 -11.55
C PRO A 5 12.54 5.22 -12.07
N ASN A 6 12.28 5.46 -13.35
CA ASN A 6 10.97 5.32 -13.99
C ASN A 6 10.65 3.84 -14.30
N ASN A 7 10.76 2.97 -13.31
CA ASN A 7 10.61 1.51 -13.47
C ASN A 7 9.19 0.99 -13.23
N GLY A 8 8.20 1.91 -13.07
CA GLY A 8 6.79 1.55 -12.97
C GLY A 8 6.37 0.91 -11.64
N ILE A 9 5.24 0.18 -11.69
CA ILE A 9 4.64 -0.50 -10.55
C ILE A 9 5.15 -1.93 -10.47
N LEU A 10 5.56 -2.35 -9.27
CA LEU A 10 5.95 -3.71 -8.95
C LEU A 10 4.80 -4.40 -8.20
N VAL A 11 4.39 -5.60 -8.60
CA VAL A 11 3.45 -6.41 -7.84
C VAL A 11 4.06 -7.75 -7.43
N GLY A 12 4.03 -8.03 -6.12
CA GLY A 12 4.49 -9.31 -5.57
C GLY A 12 3.35 -10.32 -5.51
N VAL A 13 3.55 -11.49 -6.10
CA VAL A 13 2.51 -12.52 -6.19
C VAL A 13 2.96 -13.87 -5.60
N ASP A 14 2.05 -14.53 -4.87
CA ASP A 14 2.24 -15.88 -4.35
C ASP A 14 1.14 -16.86 -4.74
N GLY A 15 0.16 -16.40 -5.54
CA GLY A 15 -1.01 -17.16 -5.98
C GLY A 15 -2.14 -17.24 -4.95
N SER A 16 -2.07 -16.49 -3.83
CA SER A 16 -3.18 -16.34 -2.87
C SER A 16 -4.31 -15.48 -3.45
N SER A 17 -5.51 -15.54 -2.85
CA SER A 17 -6.64 -14.68 -3.24
C SER A 17 -6.32 -13.19 -3.12
N CYS A 18 -5.68 -12.77 -2.03
CA CYS A 18 -5.25 -11.39 -1.86
C CYS A 18 -4.20 -10.96 -2.90
N ALA A 19 -3.28 -11.85 -3.30
CA ALA A 19 -2.32 -11.56 -4.34
C ALA A 19 -3.01 -11.36 -5.70
N LYS A 20 -4.06 -12.11 -6.01
CA LYS A 20 -4.84 -11.93 -7.24
C LYS A 20 -5.53 -10.56 -7.27
N LEU A 21 -6.12 -10.13 -6.16
CA LEU A 21 -6.69 -8.78 -6.02
C LEU A 21 -5.61 -7.68 -6.13
N ALA A 22 -4.42 -7.94 -5.58
CA ALA A 22 -3.28 -7.03 -5.71
C ALA A 22 -2.84 -6.86 -7.17
N VAL A 23 -2.84 -7.94 -7.97
CA VAL A 23 -2.55 -7.90 -9.41
C VAL A 23 -3.59 -7.05 -10.16
N GLU A 24 -4.88 -7.30 -9.91
CA GLU A 24 -5.97 -6.55 -10.54
C GLU A 24 -5.87 -5.05 -10.21
N TRP A 25 -5.62 -4.71 -8.95
CA TRP A 25 -5.44 -3.33 -8.52
C TRP A 25 -4.19 -2.70 -9.16
N ALA A 26 -3.04 -3.42 -9.16
CA ALA A 26 -1.79 -2.95 -9.74
C ALA A 26 -1.89 -2.72 -11.26
N ALA A 27 -2.65 -3.57 -11.97
CA ALA A 27 -2.87 -3.42 -13.40
C ALA A 27 -3.64 -2.13 -13.72
N ARG A 28 -4.74 -1.86 -12.99
CA ARG A 28 -5.51 -0.62 -13.14
C ARG A 28 -4.69 0.61 -12.77
N GLU A 29 -3.89 0.51 -11.71
CA GLU A 29 -3.02 1.57 -11.24
C GLU A 29 -1.94 1.91 -12.29
N ALA A 30 -1.26 0.89 -12.83
CA ALA A 30 -0.25 1.06 -13.87
C ALA A 30 -0.84 1.63 -15.16
N ALA A 31 -2.02 1.16 -15.57
CA ALA A 31 -2.74 1.66 -16.74
C ALA A 31 -3.18 3.12 -16.56
N GLY A 32 -3.75 3.47 -15.40
CA GLY A 32 -4.20 4.83 -15.11
C GLY A 32 -3.06 5.84 -15.05
N ARG A 33 -1.90 5.42 -14.55
CA ARG A 33 -0.67 6.23 -14.49
C ARG A 33 0.17 6.18 -15.76
N ASN A 34 -0.18 5.32 -16.72
CA ASN A 34 0.58 5.07 -17.93
C ASN A 34 2.06 4.73 -17.65
N VAL A 35 2.29 3.79 -16.73
CA VAL A 35 3.62 3.31 -16.33
C VAL A 35 3.71 1.78 -16.46
N PRO A 36 4.91 1.20 -16.65
CA PRO A 36 5.07 -0.25 -16.76
C PRO A 36 4.60 -1.00 -15.51
N LEU A 37 4.09 -2.24 -15.70
CA LEU A 37 3.79 -3.18 -14.62
C LEU A 37 4.81 -4.32 -14.65
N ARG A 38 5.40 -4.64 -13.49
CA ARG A 38 6.30 -5.77 -13.29
C ARG A 38 5.70 -6.73 -12.27
N ILE A 39 5.41 -7.97 -12.70
CA ILE A 39 4.88 -9.04 -11.88
C ILE A 39 6.06 -9.88 -11.38
N VAL A 40 6.18 -10.07 -10.07
CA VAL A 40 7.27 -10.86 -9.49
C VAL A 40 6.72 -11.95 -8.59
N HIS A 41 7.07 -13.19 -8.90
CA HIS A 41 6.89 -14.33 -8.03
C HIS A 41 8.25 -14.74 -7.44
N VAL A 42 8.37 -14.74 -6.10
CA VAL A 42 9.57 -15.23 -5.43
C VAL A 42 9.29 -16.60 -4.84
N ALA A 43 9.89 -17.61 -5.46
CA ALA A 43 9.79 -19.00 -5.03
C ALA A 43 11.01 -19.37 -4.17
N TYR A 44 10.79 -20.11 -3.09
CA TYR A 44 11.88 -20.57 -2.25
C TYR A 44 12.52 -21.83 -2.88
N PRO A 45 13.85 -21.85 -3.09
CA PRO A 45 14.50 -23.03 -3.65
C PRO A 45 14.47 -24.16 -2.63
N ALA A 46 13.76 -25.24 -2.94
CA ALA A 46 13.58 -26.38 -2.05
C ALA A 46 14.90 -27.08 -1.66
N VAL A 47 15.92 -26.98 -2.49
CA VAL A 47 17.19 -27.69 -2.34
C VAL A 47 18.07 -27.09 -1.21
N GLY A 48 17.80 -25.85 -0.77
CA GLY A 48 18.61 -25.15 0.24
C GLY A 48 18.11 -25.26 1.68
N ALA A 49 16.85 -25.62 1.89
CA ALA A 49 16.20 -25.56 3.23
C ALA A 49 16.80 -26.55 4.23
N TRP A 50 17.39 -27.65 3.79
CA TRP A 50 17.87 -28.74 4.65
C TRP A 50 19.36 -28.67 4.99
N ALA A 51 20.15 -27.91 4.21
CA ALA A 51 21.61 -27.84 4.38
C ALA A 51 22.06 -27.19 5.69
N GLY A 52 21.20 -26.39 6.34
CA GLY A 52 21.49 -25.69 7.60
C GLY A 52 21.28 -26.53 8.88
N TRP A 53 20.62 -27.67 8.80
CA TRP A 53 20.22 -28.45 10.00
C TRP A 53 21.07 -29.69 10.23
N GLY A 54 22.17 -29.91 9.46
CA GLY A 54 23.05 -31.07 9.64
C GLY A 54 22.40 -32.42 9.34
N VAL A 55 21.21 -32.42 8.78
CA VAL A 55 20.50 -33.61 8.34
C VAL A 55 20.84 -33.83 6.86
N SER A 56 21.42 -35.01 6.55
CA SER A 56 21.62 -35.39 5.14
C SER A 56 20.26 -35.39 4.44
N PRO A 57 20.06 -34.59 3.37
CA PRO A 57 18.77 -34.53 2.72
C PRO A 57 18.41 -35.92 2.19
N ALA A 58 17.23 -36.42 2.55
CA ALA A 58 16.66 -37.57 1.85
C ALA A 58 16.60 -37.20 0.36
N PRO A 59 16.83 -38.15 -0.56
CA PRO A 59 16.70 -37.88 -1.98
C PRO A 59 15.34 -37.28 -2.27
N LEU A 60 15.32 -36.07 -2.86
CA LEU A 60 14.06 -35.47 -3.30
C LEU A 60 13.42 -36.36 -4.37
N PRO A 61 12.09 -36.52 -4.38
CA PRO A 61 11.43 -37.19 -5.47
C PRO A 61 11.86 -36.58 -6.82
N GLU A 62 12.08 -37.40 -7.84
CA GLU A 62 12.58 -36.95 -9.14
C GLU A 62 11.70 -35.87 -9.79
N ASN A 63 10.41 -35.82 -9.47
CA ASN A 63 9.46 -34.84 -9.95
C ASN A 63 9.32 -33.60 -9.05
N PHE A 64 10.07 -33.49 -7.96
CA PHE A 64 9.89 -32.42 -6.97
C PHE A 64 10.25 -31.03 -7.56
N VAL A 65 11.39 -30.90 -8.20
CA VAL A 65 11.83 -29.64 -8.83
C VAL A 65 10.94 -29.26 -10.02
N PRO A 66 10.64 -30.16 -10.99
CA PRO A 66 9.68 -29.84 -12.04
C PRO A 66 8.33 -29.36 -11.52
N THR A 67 7.79 -30.01 -10.48
CA THR A 67 6.50 -29.59 -9.88
C THR A 67 6.54 -28.18 -9.31
N GLN A 68 7.67 -27.76 -8.70
CA GLN A 68 7.82 -26.39 -8.18
C GLN A 68 7.90 -25.35 -9.31
N GLU A 69 8.65 -25.65 -10.36
CA GLU A 69 8.73 -24.78 -11.53
C GLU A 69 7.36 -24.61 -12.19
N ASP A 70 6.61 -25.70 -12.35
CA ASP A 70 5.26 -25.66 -12.92
C ASP A 70 4.29 -24.87 -12.04
N GLN A 71 4.39 -25.01 -10.72
CA GLN A 71 3.59 -24.19 -9.78
C GLN A 71 3.95 -22.70 -9.86
N ALA A 72 5.23 -22.37 -9.94
CA ALA A 72 5.69 -21.00 -10.05
C ALA A 72 5.25 -20.36 -11.39
N ARG A 73 5.35 -21.09 -12.48
CA ARG A 73 4.84 -20.67 -13.80
C ARG A 73 3.34 -20.42 -13.74
N LYS A 74 2.58 -21.36 -13.18
CA LYS A 74 1.13 -21.18 -13.04
C LYS A 74 0.75 -19.92 -12.26
N VAL A 75 1.48 -19.55 -11.21
CA VAL A 75 1.23 -18.31 -10.46
C VAL A 75 1.40 -17.07 -11.35
N ILE A 76 2.41 -17.08 -12.22
CA ILE A 76 2.65 -16.00 -13.18
C ILE A 76 1.59 -15.99 -14.28
N ASP A 77 1.26 -17.14 -14.85
CA ASP A 77 0.25 -17.25 -15.92
C ASP A 77 -1.13 -16.76 -15.42
N ASP A 78 -1.56 -17.23 -14.23
CA ASP A 78 -2.79 -16.75 -13.56
C ASP A 78 -2.76 -15.23 -13.36
N ALA A 79 -1.58 -14.66 -13.01
CA ALA A 79 -1.45 -13.21 -12.80
C ALA A 79 -1.53 -12.43 -14.12
N ILE A 80 -0.95 -12.94 -15.20
CA ILE A 80 -1.04 -12.32 -16.54
C ILE A 80 -2.49 -12.30 -17.03
N GLU A 81 -3.22 -13.44 -16.89
CA GLU A 81 -4.64 -13.50 -17.23
C GLU A 81 -5.49 -12.45 -16.48
N ILE A 82 -5.18 -12.22 -15.20
CA ILE A 82 -5.85 -11.17 -14.39
C ILE A 82 -5.53 -9.77 -14.91
N VAL A 83 -4.27 -9.51 -15.30
CA VAL A 83 -3.88 -8.22 -15.88
C VAL A 83 -4.65 -7.99 -17.17
N ASP A 84 -4.66 -8.97 -18.10
CA ASP A 84 -5.34 -8.84 -19.38
C ASP A 84 -6.84 -8.55 -19.21
N ALA A 85 -7.49 -9.25 -18.26
CA ALA A 85 -8.89 -8.99 -17.93
C ALA A 85 -9.14 -7.62 -17.28
N ALA A 86 -8.19 -7.12 -16.47
CA ALA A 86 -8.34 -5.85 -15.74
C ALA A 86 -8.18 -4.61 -16.62
N ILE A 87 -7.45 -4.72 -17.72
CA ILE A 87 -7.10 -3.61 -18.63
C ILE A 87 -7.74 -3.75 -20.02
N GLU A 88 -8.84 -4.51 -20.15
CA GLU A 88 -9.55 -4.71 -21.43
C GLU A 88 -9.64 -3.41 -22.25
N GLY A 89 -9.09 -3.43 -23.47
CA GLY A 89 -9.04 -2.27 -24.37
C GLY A 89 -7.84 -1.33 -24.20
N ASN A 90 -6.90 -1.60 -23.29
CA ASN A 90 -5.65 -0.86 -23.16
C ASN A 90 -4.41 -1.68 -23.55
N ASP A 91 -4.24 -1.92 -24.84
CA ASP A 91 -3.13 -2.70 -25.43
C ASP A 91 -1.73 -2.07 -25.24
N ARG A 92 -1.64 -0.95 -24.51
CA ARG A 92 -0.40 -0.17 -24.39
C ARG A 92 0.34 -0.33 -23.08
N LEU A 93 -0.22 -1.07 -22.10
CA LEU A 93 0.47 -1.26 -20.83
C LEU A 93 1.66 -2.20 -21.00
N PRO A 94 2.92 -1.75 -20.83
CA PRO A 94 4.07 -2.64 -20.83
C PRO A 94 4.04 -3.54 -19.59
N VAL A 95 3.83 -4.83 -19.79
CA VAL A 95 3.83 -5.83 -18.71
C VAL A 95 5.07 -6.71 -18.84
N SER A 96 5.74 -6.94 -17.72
CA SER A 96 6.83 -7.90 -17.60
C SER A 96 6.62 -8.81 -16.40
N SER A 97 7.11 -10.03 -16.47
CA SER A 97 7.00 -10.99 -15.38
C SER A 97 8.28 -11.76 -15.17
N GLU A 98 8.57 -12.13 -13.92
CA GLU A 98 9.72 -12.96 -13.60
C GLU A 98 9.47 -13.85 -12.39
N ILE A 99 10.17 -14.98 -12.37
CA ILE A 99 10.24 -15.91 -11.24
C ILE A 99 11.65 -15.84 -10.66
N LEU A 100 11.76 -15.49 -9.37
CA LEU A 100 13.02 -15.40 -8.65
C LEU A 100 13.10 -16.53 -7.61
N TRP A 101 14.18 -17.30 -7.67
CA TRP A 101 14.44 -18.39 -6.72
C TRP A 101 15.27 -17.89 -5.54
N SER A 102 14.60 -17.36 -4.52
CA SER A 102 15.24 -16.67 -3.39
C SER A 102 14.32 -16.58 -2.17
N SER A 103 14.77 -15.88 -1.12
CA SER A 103 13.94 -15.49 0.01
C SER A 103 13.08 -14.28 -0.34
N ALA A 104 11.76 -14.37 -0.18
CA ALA A 104 10.81 -13.37 -0.66
C ALA A 104 11.04 -11.97 -0.06
N VAL A 105 11.20 -11.86 1.26
CA VAL A 105 11.33 -10.56 1.93
C VAL A 105 12.55 -9.76 1.45
N PRO A 106 13.80 -10.25 1.55
CA PRO A 106 14.96 -9.46 1.13
C PRO A 106 14.93 -9.14 -0.37
N THR A 107 14.46 -10.07 -1.19
CA THR A 107 14.39 -9.88 -2.64
C THR A 107 13.40 -8.78 -3.00
N LEU A 108 12.16 -8.84 -2.48
CA LEU A 108 11.16 -7.82 -2.78
C LEU A 108 11.55 -6.44 -2.21
N VAL A 109 12.13 -6.37 -1.00
CA VAL A 109 12.64 -5.12 -0.45
C VAL A 109 13.73 -4.53 -1.35
N ASP A 110 14.65 -5.35 -1.88
CA ASP A 110 15.70 -4.86 -2.78
C ASP A 110 15.11 -4.32 -4.09
N LEU A 111 14.13 -5.01 -4.68
CA LEU A 111 13.44 -4.58 -5.90
C LEU A 111 12.71 -3.23 -5.74
N THR A 112 12.25 -2.89 -4.52
CA THR A 112 11.60 -1.59 -4.28
C THR A 112 12.49 -0.38 -4.48
N LYS A 113 13.82 -0.57 -4.52
CA LYS A 113 14.78 0.51 -4.82
C LYS A 113 14.64 1.08 -6.22
N GLN A 114 14.03 0.31 -7.12
CA GLN A 114 13.89 0.64 -8.54
C GLN A 114 12.41 0.78 -8.96
N ALA A 115 11.45 0.64 -8.04
CA ALA A 115 10.03 0.75 -8.30
C ALA A 115 9.49 2.13 -7.87
N GLN A 116 8.45 2.61 -8.56
CA GLN A 116 7.68 3.78 -8.13
C GLN A 116 6.75 3.42 -6.95
N MET A 117 6.21 2.21 -6.96
CA MET A 117 5.35 1.66 -5.93
C MET A 117 5.45 0.13 -5.96
N ILE A 118 5.35 -0.51 -4.79
CA ILE A 118 5.13 -1.95 -4.71
C ILE A 118 3.71 -2.23 -4.22
N VAL A 119 3.06 -3.19 -4.87
CA VAL A 119 1.71 -3.66 -4.53
C VAL A 119 1.78 -5.09 -4.02
N VAL A 120 1.12 -5.36 -2.90
CA VAL A 120 1.03 -6.70 -2.31
C VAL A 120 -0.33 -6.94 -1.69
N GLY A 121 -0.72 -8.20 -1.60
CA GLY A 121 -1.91 -8.59 -0.84
C GLY A 121 -1.69 -8.42 0.67
N TYR A 122 -2.75 -8.18 1.41
CA TYR A 122 -2.72 -8.06 2.88
C TYR A 122 -2.13 -9.32 3.54
N HIS A 123 -2.48 -10.50 3.05
CA HIS A 123 -1.93 -11.78 3.49
C HIS A 123 -1.66 -12.72 2.31
N GLY A 124 -0.76 -13.69 2.51
CA GLY A 124 -0.39 -14.69 1.51
C GLY A 124 -0.91 -16.09 1.86
N ARG A 125 -0.40 -17.11 1.13
CA ARG A 125 -0.76 -18.53 1.28
C ARG A 125 -0.56 -19.11 2.70
N GLY A 126 0.33 -18.52 3.50
CA GLY A 126 0.68 -19.02 4.84
C GLY A 126 -0.16 -18.46 5.98
N ALA A 127 -1.15 -17.65 5.72
CA ALA A 127 -1.96 -17.02 6.77
C ALA A 127 -2.92 -18.04 7.41
N LEU A 128 -2.56 -18.52 8.59
CA LEU A 128 -3.38 -19.44 9.40
C LEU A 128 -4.58 -18.78 10.09
N ALA A 129 -4.61 -17.45 10.17
CA ALA A 129 -5.70 -16.69 10.78
C ALA A 129 -6.11 -15.51 9.90
N ARG A 130 -7.42 -15.37 9.63
CA ARG A 130 -7.98 -14.18 9.00
C ARG A 130 -7.75 -12.98 9.93
N GLY A 131 -7.23 -11.88 9.40
CA GLY A 131 -7.04 -10.64 10.14
C GLY A 131 -5.61 -10.31 10.56
N LEU A 132 -4.61 -11.12 10.21
CA LEU A 132 -3.20 -10.81 10.42
C LEU A 132 -2.51 -10.44 9.10
N LEU A 133 -1.75 -9.35 9.12
CA LEU A 133 -0.90 -8.93 8.01
C LEU A 133 0.16 -10.02 7.72
N GLY A 134 0.33 -10.37 6.45
CA GLY A 134 1.32 -11.36 6.04
C GLY A 134 2.76 -10.92 6.33
N SER A 135 3.69 -11.86 6.48
CA SER A 135 5.10 -11.56 6.79
C SER A 135 5.78 -10.71 5.71
N VAL A 136 5.47 -10.95 4.44
CA VAL A 136 6.01 -10.15 3.32
C VAL A 136 5.44 -8.74 3.36
N SER A 137 4.13 -8.58 3.49
CA SER A 137 3.46 -7.29 3.55
C SER A 137 3.93 -6.49 4.76
N THR A 138 4.06 -7.12 5.94
CA THR A 138 4.65 -6.51 7.14
C THR A 138 6.07 -6.01 6.86
N ALA A 139 6.92 -6.85 6.29
CA ALA A 139 8.31 -6.46 6.01
C ALA A 139 8.39 -5.30 5.01
N LEU A 140 7.55 -5.29 3.97
CA LEU A 140 7.53 -4.22 2.98
C LEU A 140 7.06 -2.90 3.55
N VAL A 141 5.97 -2.85 4.34
CA VAL A 141 5.54 -1.60 4.98
C VAL A 141 6.58 -1.05 5.94
N HIS A 142 7.49 -1.89 6.45
CA HIS A 142 8.59 -1.49 7.33
C HIS A 142 9.87 -1.10 6.57
N HIS A 143 10.23 -1.79 5.49
CA HIS A 143 11.56 -1.74 4.89
C HIS A 143 11.60 -1.34 3.41
N ALA A 144 10.48 -1.21 2.72
CA ALA A 144 10.47 -0.81 1.32
C ALA A 144 11.10 0.59 1.12
N HIS A 145 11.66 0.80 -0.07
CA HIS A 145 12.29 2.05 -0.50
C HIS A 145 11.38 2.91 -1.40
N CYS A 146 10.17 2.47 -1.63
CA CYS A 146 9.11 3.17 -2.36
C CYS A 146 7.78 3.05 -1.61
N PRO A 147 6.71 3.77 -1.99
CA PRO A 147 5.37 3.58 -1.47
C PRO A 147 4.91 2.12 -1.57
N VAL A 148 4.17 1.66 -0.56
CA VAL A 148 3.64 0.28 -0.48
C VAL A 148 2.13 0.31 -0.47
N ALA A 149 1.51 -0.26 -1.50
CA ALA A 149 0.07 -0.49 -1.53
C ALA A 149 -0.25 -1.89 -0.98
N VAL A 150 -1.07 -1.94 0.06
CA VAL A 150 -1.55 -3.17 0.69
C VAL A 150 -3.01 -3.36 0.32
N ILE A 151 -3.32 -4.47 -0.36
CA ILE A 151 -4.64 -4.77 -0.87
C ILE A 151 -5.31 -5.82 0.01
N HIS A 152 -6.44 -5.42 0.59
CA HIS A 152 -7.22 -6.23 1.52
C HIS A 152 -8.15 -7.20 0.78
N ASP A 153 -8.59 -8.25 1.47
CA ASP A 153 -9.53 -9.23 0.91
C ASP A 153 -10.89 -8.54 0.69
N ALA A 154 -11.51 -8.78 -0.46
CA ALA A 154 -12.73 -8.11 -0.94
C ALA A 154 -14.00 -8.48 -0.16
N ALA A 155 -13.91 -8.73 1.14
CA ALA A 155 -15.09 -8.96 1.98
C ALA A 155 -15.95 -7.69 2.17
N GLN A 156 -15.46 -6.51 1.78
CA GLN A 156 -16.27 -5.29 1.74
C GLN A 156 -16.70 -4.99 0.29
N PRO A 157 -17.95 -4.57 0.10
CA PRO A 157 -18.40 -4.14 -1.22
C PRO A 157 -17.46 -3.04 -1.72
N SER A 158 -17.05 -3.15 -2.99
CA SER A 158 -16.25 -2.12 -3.66
C SER A 158 -16.83 -0.74 -3.35
N ALA A 159 -15.99 0.19 -2.94
CA ALA A 159 -16.43 1.54 -2.67
C ALA A 159 -17.23 2.08 -3.87
N PRO A 160 -18.29 2.88 -3.65
CA PRO A 160 -19.06 3.44 -4.75
C PRO A 160 -18.15 4.14 -5.75
N THR A 161 -18.50 4.07 -7.04
CA THR A 161 -17.82 4.84 -8.09
C THR A 161 -17.79 6.32 -7.69
N GLY A 162 -16.61 6.93 -7.67
CA GLY A 162 -16.42 8.32 -7.22
C GLY A 162 -16.26 8.50 -5.71
N ALA A 163 -16.10 7.42 -4.95
CA ALA A 163 -15.72 7.52 -3.53
C ALA A 163 -14.39 8.26 -3.39
N PRO A 164 -14.18 9.04 -2.30
CA PRO A 164 -13.00 9.84 -2.14
C PRO A 164 -11.73 9.01 -1.88
N VAL A 165 -10.58 9.60 -2.18
CA VAL A 165 -9.29 9.18 -1.62
C VAL A 165 -9.14 9.85 -0.26
N LEU A 166 -8.90 9.07 0.80
CA LEU A 166 -8.68 9.57 2.15
C LEU A 166 -7.19 9.71 2.41
N VAL A 167 -6.76 10.85 2.95
CA VAL A 167 -5.36 11.05 3.38
C VAL A 167 -5.28 11.48 4.83
N GLY A 168 -4.40 10.83 5.61
CA GLY A 168 -4.04 11.22 6.97
C GLY A 168 -2.90 12.22 6.96
N ILE A 169 -3.13 13.40 7.58
CA ILE A 169 -2.18 14.52 7.58
C ILE A 169 -1.82 14.87 9.02
N ASP A 170 -0.54 14.81 9.37
CA ASP A 170 -0.03 15.21 10.66
C ASP A 170 1.08 16.28 10.58
N GLY A 171 1.53 16.61 9.36
CA GLY A 171 2.57 17.59 9.09
C GLY A 171 4.00 17.07 9.23
N SER A 172 4.18 15.76 9.34
CA SER A 172 5.49 15.11 9.21
C SER A 172 5.94 15.06 7.74
N PRO A 173 7.24 14.90 7.45
CA PRO A 173 7.73 14.72 6.08
C PRO A 173 7.08 13.54 5.35
N ALA A 174 6.75 12.46 6.08
CA ALA A 174 6.07 11.32 5.52
C ALA A 174 4.61 11.63 5.15
N SER A 175 3.94 12.52 5.91
CA SER A 175 2.59 12.97 5.57
C SER A 175 2.58 13.93 4.37
N GLU A 176 3.63 14.72 4.16
CA GLU A 176 3.76 15.54 2.94
C GLU A 176 3.87 14.65 1.68
N LEU A 177 4.62 13.55 1.76
CA LEU A 177 4.65 12.55 0.69
C LEU A 177 3.28 11.88 0.50
N ALA A 178 2.56 11.59 1.60
CA ALA A 178 1.21 11.03 1.55
C ALA A 178 0.23 11.99 0.86
N ILE A 179 0.33 13.29 1.10
CA ILE A 179 -0.47 14.33 0.42
C ILE A 179 -0.21 14.28 -1.09
N ALA A 180 1.08 14.25 -1.50
CA ALA A 180 1.46 14.18 -2.91
C ALA A 180 0.83 12.98 -3.61
N ILE A 181 0.96 11.80 -3.02
CA ILE A 181 0.39 10.56 -3.54
C ILE A 181 -1.14 10.65 -3.59
N ALA A 182 -1.78 11.15 -2.54
CA ALA A 182 -3.23 11.20 -2.45
C ALA A 182 -3.87 12.15 -3.48
N PHE A 183 -3.23 13.29 -3.77
CA PHE A 183 -3.66 14.17 -4.85
C PHE A 183 -3.53 13.51 -6.22
N ASP A 184 -2.41 12.85 -6.48
CA ASP A 184 -2.16 12.12 -7.71
C ASP A 184 -3.20 10.99 -7.90
N GLU A 185 -3.48 10.22 -6.83
CA GLU A 185 -4.52 9.18 -6.82
C GLU A 185 -5.92 9.74 -7.05
N ALA A 186 -6.28 10.85 -6.42
CA ALA A 186 -7.59 11.47 -6.58
C ALA A 186 -7.79 11.99 -8.01
N SER A 187 -6.76 12.64 -8.59
CA SER A 187 -6.79 13.20 -9.93
C SER A 187 -7.01 12.11 -10.99
N TRP A 188 -6.15 11.08 -11.06
CA TRP A 188 -6.30 10.07 -12.11
C TRP A 188 -7.54 9.18 -11.92
N ARG A 189 -8.04 9.01 -10.69
CA ARG A 189 -9.29 8.30 -10.39
C ARG A 189 -10.53 9.15 -10.64
N GLY A 190 -10.39 10.45 -10.86
CA GLY A 190 -11.49 11.39 -11.01
C GLY A 190 -12.36 11.51 -9.76
N GLY A 191 -11.75 11.37 -8.58
CA GLY A 191 -12.44 11.38 -7.29
C GLY A 191 -12.07 12.59 -6.42
N ASP A 192 -12.88 12.83 -5.38
CA ASP A 192 -12.59 13.84 -4.36
C ASP A 192 -11.43 13.39 -3.47
N LEU A 193 -10.74 14.34 -2.83
CA LEU A 193 -9.79 14.11 -1.77
C LEU A 193 -10.40 14.45 -0.41
N LEU A 194 -10.41 13.48 0.53
CA LEU A 194 -10.78 13.70 1.91
C LEU A 194 -9.51 13.83 2.77
N ALA A 195 -9.17 15.06 3.16
CA ALA A 195 -7.98 15.38 3.93
C ALA A 195 -8.32 15.41 5.41
N LEU A 196 -7.85 14.43 6.17
CA LEU A 196 -8.09 14.30 7.61
C LEU A 196 -6.85 14.72 8.41
N HIS A 197 -7.03 15.68 9.32
CA HIS A 197 -6.02 16.12 10.28
C HIS A 197 -6.53 15.92 11.71
N ALA A 198 -5.76 15.17 12.53
CA ALA A 198 -5.98 15.12 13.96
C ALA A 198 -5.07 16.15 14.66
N TRP A 199 -5.67 17.06 15.45
CA TRP A 199 -4.93 18.13 16.12
C TRP A 199 -3.90 17.62 17.11
N THR A 200 -4.23 16.54 17.83
CA THR A 200 -3.33 15.88 18.78
C THR A 200 -3.34 14.37 18.57
N ASP A 201 -2.19 13.74 18.85
CA ASP A 201 -2.05 12.29 18.88
C ASP A 201 -2.41 11.70 20.26
N ALA A 202 -2.74 12.56 21.24
CA ALA A 202 -3.09 12.14 22.58
C ALA A 202 -4.54 11.64 22.64
N ASP A 203 -4.72 10.48 23.23
CA ASP A 203 -6.03 9.88 23.51
C ASP A 203 -6.58 10.41 24.84
N TRP A 204 -6.85 11.71 24.91
CA TRP A 204 -7.40 12.33 26.09
C TRP A 204 -8.93 12.46 25.97
N PRO A 205 -9.72 11.69 26.75
CA PRO A 205 -11.17 11.63 26.58
C PRO A 205 -11.92 12.91 27.03
N ASP A 206 -11.30 13.75 27.84
CA ASP A 206 -11.95 14.87 28.54
C ASP A 206 -11.43 16.27 28.14
N PHE A 207 -11.13 16.48 26.84
CA PHE A 207 -10.80 17.84 26.39
C PHE A 207 -12.08 18.68 26.37
N PRO A 208 -12.13 19.84 27.06
CA PRO A 208 -13.33 20.67 27.10
C PRO A 208 -13.73 21.13 25.69
N GLU A 209 -15.00 20.93 25.31
CA GLU A 209 -15.56 21.34 24.01
C GLU A 209 -15.30 22.82 23.69
N VAL A 210 -15.29 23.67 24.71
CA VAL A 210 -15.03 25.12 24.58
C VAL A 210 -13.59 25.40 24.11
N GLU A 211 -12.60 24.67 24.63
CA GLU A 211 -11.18 24.81 24.20
C GLU A 211 -10.99 24.25 22.81
N TRP A 212 -11.69 23.16 22.47
CA TRP A 212 -11.64 22.60 21.13
C TRP A 212 -12.21 23.55 20.08
N SER A 213 -13.33 24.21 20.33
CA SER A 213 -13.91 25.15 19.36
C SER A 213 -12.98 26.33 19.05
N ALA A 214 -12.22 26.81 20.02
CA ALA A 214 -11.21 27.85 19.81
C ALA A 214 -9.98 27.36 19.03
N THR A 215 -9.58 26.11 19.25
CA THR A 215 -8.39 25.51 18.62
C THR A 215 -8.67 25.00 17.20
N LYS A 216 -9.91 24.59 16.94
CA LYS A 216 -10.32 24.01 15.64
C LYS A 216 -10.07 24.95 14.46
N ALA A 217 -10.33 26.25 14.62
CA ALA A 217 -10.10 27.24 13.58
C ALA A 217 -8.61 27.30 13.17
N THR A 218 -7.70 27.28 14.14
CA THR A 218 -6.25 27.25 13.89
C THR A 218 -5.82 25.95 13.20
N ALA A 219 -6.40 24.83 13.59
CA ALA A 219 -6.11 23.55 12.95
C ALA A 219 -6.62 23.49 11.50
N GLU A 220 -7.80 24.07 11.22
CA GLU A 220 -8.35 24.20 9.87
C GLU A 220 -7.49 25.11 8.98
N GLU A 221 -6.99 26.23 9.54
CA GLU A 221 -6.07 27.14 8.85
C GLU A 221 -4.75 26.45 8.52
N THR A 222 -4.13 25.78 9.49
CA THR A 222 -2.91 24.98 9.28
C THR A 222 -3.08 23.91 8.20
N LEU A 223 -4.21 23.20 8.20
CA LEU A 223 -4.50 22.22 7.17
C LEU A 223 -4.70 22.89 5.79
N ALA A 224 -5.37 24.04 5.76
CA ALA A 224 -5.59 24.78 4.51
C ALA A 224 -4.26 25.26 3.90
N GLU A 225 -3.34 25.77 4.71
CA GLU A 225 -2.01 26.21 4.26
C GLU A 225 -1.21 25.05 3.64
N ARG A 226 -1.21 23.88 4.26
CA ARG A 226 -0.52 22.69 3.73
C ARG A 226 -1.07 22.21 2.40
N LEU A 227 -2.36 22.41 2.17
CA LEU A 227 -3.05 21.95 0.95
C LEU A 227 -3.07 23.01 -0.14
N ALA A 228 -2.73 24.26 0.12
CA ALA A 228 -2.88 25.37 -0.82
C ALA A 228 -2.13 25.15 -2.14
N GLY A 229 -0.83 24.87 -2.09
CA GLY A 229 -0.01 24.64 -3.29
C GLY A 229 -0.40 23.40 -4.09
N TRP A 230 -0.95 22.38 -3.42
CA TRP A 230 -1.45 21.18 -4.07
C TRP A 230 -2.74 21.44 -4.85
N ARG A 231 -3.66 22.24 -4.32
CA ARG A 231 -4.89 22.61 -5.01
C ARG A 231 -4.64 23.42 -6.28
N GLU A 232 -3.58 24.22 -6.32
CA GLU A 232 -3.16 24.92 -7.53
C GLU A 232 -2.63 23.94 -8.60
N ARG A 233 -1.91 22.90 -8.15
CA ARG A 233 -1.33 21.87 -9.03
C ARG A 233 -2.38 20.88 -9.57
N TYR A 234 -3.41 20.59 -8.76
CA TYR A 234 -4.49 19.64 -9.09
C TYR A 234 -5.85 20.35 -9.01
N PRO A 235 -6.17 21.25 -9.99
CA PRO A 235 -7.41 22.03 -9.98
C PRO A 235 -8.66 21.18 -10.22
N ASP A 236 -8.50 19.97 -10.75
CA ASP A 236 -9.54 18.97 -10.98
C ASP A 236 -9.95 18.23 -9.69
N VAL A 237 -9.14 18.30 -8.63
CA VAL A 237 -9.40 17.57 -7.37
C VAL A 237 -10.16 18.44 -6.38
N THR A 238 -11.39 18.04 -6.06
CA THR A 238 -12.17 18.67 -4.98
C THR A 238 -11.67 18.18 -3.63
N VAL A 239 -11.24 19.11 -2.77
CA VAL A 239 -10.69 18.77 -1.45
C VAL A 239 -11.71 19.06 -0.36
N ARG A 240 -12.10 18.01 0.38
CA ARG A 240 -12.87 18.09 1.62
C ARG A 240 -11.94 17.97 2.82
N LYS A 241 -12.01 18.92 3.74
CA LYS A 241 -11.16 18.96 4.95
C LYS A 241 -11.95 18.45 6.15
N VAL A 242 -11.35 17.55 6.90
CA VAL A 242 -11.87 17.04 8.19
C VAL A 242 -10.80 17.26 9.26
N VAL A 243 -11.15 18.07 10.26
CA VAL A 243 -10.28 18.31 11.42
C VAL A 243 -10.96 17.73 12.65
N VAL A 244 -10.24 16.86 13.35
CA VAL A 244 -10.74 16.14 14.54
C VAL A 244 -9.77 16.34 15.72
N TYR A 245 -10.30 16.11 16.92
CA TYR A 245 -9.50 16.08 18.12
C TYR A 245 -9.13 14.64 18.50
N GLY A 246 -7.84 14.35 18.67
CA GLY A 246 -7.34 13.05 19.12
C GLY A 246 -7.69 11.85 18.22
N TYR A 247 -7.36 10.67 18.65
CA TYR A 247 -7.72 9.38 18.07
C TYR A 247 -7.53 9.26 16.54
N PRO A 248 -6.39 9.67 15.96
CA PRO A 248 -6.22 9.75 14.50
C PRO A 248 -6.51 8.41 13.79
N ALA A 249 -6.06 7.29 14.34
CA ALA A 249 -6.30 5.97 13.75
C ALA A 249 -7.79 5.62 13.70
N ARG A 250 -8.53 5.92 14.76
CA ARG A 250 -9.97 5.66 14.83
C ARG A 250 -10.74 6.45 13.77
N HIS A 251 -10.45 7.75 13.66
CA HIS A 251 -11.11 8.61 12.68
C HIS A 251 -10.76 8.20 11.24
N LEU A 252 -9.50 7.88 10.96
CA LEU A 252 -9.10 7.35 9.64
C LEU A 252 -9.82 6.05 9.30
N LEU A 253 -9.97 5.12 10.25
CA LEU A 253 -10.69 3.88 10.04
C LEU A 253 -12.19 4.10 9.84
N GLU A 254 -12.80 5.07 10.51
CA GLU A 254 -14.21 5.40 10.31
C GLU A 254 -14.45 6.00 8.92
N GLU A 255 -13.66 7.01 8.53
CA GLU A 255 -13.76 7.65 7.22
C GLU A 255 -13.38 6.71 6.07
N SER A 256 -12.49 5.73 6.32
CA SER A 256 -12.11 4.73 5.31
C SER A 256 -13.27 3.88 4.81
N LYS A 257 -14.34 3.72 5.59
CA LYS A 257 -15.52 2.96 5.19
C LYS A 257 -16.26 3.57 3.99
N SER A 258 -16.10 4.88 3.78
CA SER A 258 -16.67 5.62 2.65
C SER A 258 -15.65 5.99 1.57
N ALA A 259 -14.39 5.62 1.75
CA ALA A 259 -13.31 5.91 0.82
C ALA A 259 -13.02 4.72 -0.11
N GLN A 260 -12.45 4.98 -1.28
CA GLN A 260 -11.96 3.94 -2.19
C GLN A 260 -10.50 3.56 -1.93
N LEU A 261 -9.76 4.43 -1.23
CA LEU A 261 -8.33 4.30 -0.97
C LEU A 261 -7.97 5.13 0.25
N VAL A 262 -7.07 4.64 1.09
CA VAL A 262 -6.48 5.40 2.19
C VAL A 262 -4.98 5.58 1.94
N VAL A 263 -4.49 6.82 2.11
CA VAL A 263 -3.06 7.13 2.03
C VAL A 263 -2.59 7.67 3.36
N VAL A 264 -1.52 7.07 3.91
CA VAL A 264 -0.91 7.48 5.18
C VAL A 264 0.60 7.56 5.06
N GLY A 265 1.22 8.43 5.82
CA GLY A 265 2.68 8.45 5.96
C GLY A 265 3.19 7.21 6.67
N SER A 266 4.44 6.81 6.44
CA SER A 266 5.05 5.68 7.17
C SER A 266 5.27 6.00 8.64
N HIS A 267 5.51 7.26 8.99
CA HIS A 267 5.74 7.76 10.35
C HIS A 267 5.01 9.09 10.55
N GLY A 268 4.70 9.40 11.82
CA GLY A 268 4.15 10.69 12.24
C GLY A 268 5.16 11.54 13.01
N ARG A 269 4.67 12.65 13.60
CA ARG A 269 5.44 13.62 14.42
C ARG A 269 6.10 12.99 15.64
N GLY A 270 5.53 11.92 16.22
CA GLY A 270 6.00 11.27 17.45
C GLY A 270 6.93 10.08 17.23
N GLY A 271 7.39 9.82 16.01
CA GLY A 271 8.23 8.66 15.69
C GLY A 271 9.57 8.70 16.44
N PHE A 272 9.77 7.74 17.38
CA PHE A 272 11.09 7.54 17.97
C PHE A 272 12.09 7.15 16.88
N ALA A 273 13.31 7.67 16.95
CA ALA A 273 14.40 7.29 16.05
C ALA A 273 14.57 5.75 16.08
N GLY A 274 14.33 5.10 14.95
CA GLY A 274 14.38 3.63 14.81
C GLY A 274 13.03 2.93 14.68
N MET A 275 11.90 3.59 14.86
CA MET A 275 10.59 2.99 14.52
C MET A 275 10.42 2.93 13.00
N LEU A 276 10.14 1.75 12.49
CA LEU A 276 10.03 1.50 11.03
C LEU A 276 8.64 1.82 10.48
N LEU A 277 7.61 1.88 11.33
CA LEU A 277 6.24 2.22 10.99
C LEU A 277 5.56 2.89 12.19
N GLY A 278 4.80 3.96 11.96
CA GLY A 278 4.03 4.67 12.98
C GLY A 278 2.82 3.88 13.49
N SER A 279 2.38 4.15 14.72
CA SER A 279 1.21 3.48 15.34
C SER A 279 -0.07 3.70 14.54
N VAL A 280 -0.31 4.92 14.05
CA VAL A 280 -1.48 5.26 13.23
C VAL A 280 -1.45 4.51 11.91
N SER A 281 -0.32 4.55 11.20
CA SER A 281 -0.16 3.85 9.92
C SER A 281 -0.31 2.34 10.08
N SER A 282 0.26 1.77 11.15
CA SER A 282 0.08 0.36 11.49
C SER A 282 -1.39 0.03 11.75
N ALA A 283 -2.09 0.82 12.56
CA ALA A 283 -3.51 0.60 12.84
C ALA A 283 -4.38 0.69 11.56
N VAL A 284 -4.09 1.64 10.68
CA VAL A 284 -4.82 1.81 9.40
C VAL A 284 -4.56 0.63 8.48
N VAL A 285 -3.29 0.20 8.31
CA VAL A 285 -2.96 -0.98 7.49
C VAL A 285 -3.65 -2.24 7.99
N HIS A 286 -3.81 -2.42 9.31
CA HIS A 286 -4.46 -3.60 9.87
C HIS A 286 -5.99 -3.53 9.86
N GLY A 287 -6.57 -2.34 9.99
CA GLY A 287 -8.00 -2.18 10.24
C GLY A 287 -8.82 -1.65 9.07
N ALA A 288 -8.21 -1.10 8.04
CA ALA A 288 -8.94 -0.62 6.87
C ALA A 288 -9.47 -1.80 6.04
N GLY A 289 -10.70 -1.65 5.54
CA GLY A 289 -11.32 -2.64 4.63
C GLY A 289 -11.09 -2.32 3.15
N VAL A 290 -10.36 -1.26 2.85
CA VAL A 290 -10.06 -0.75 1.50
C VAL A 290 -8.55 -0.75 1.28
N PRO A 291 -8.05 -0.63 0.04
CA PRO A 291 -6.62 -0.50 -0.23
C PRO A 291 -5.97 0.61 0.60
N VAL A 292 -4.76 0.35 1.09
CA VAL A 292 -3.99 1.33 1.85
C VAL A 292 -2.63 1.54 1.20
N ILE A 293 -2.29 2.80 0.89
CA ILE A 293 -0.93 3.17 0.48
C ILE A 293 -0.19 3.75 1.69
N VAL A 294 0.92 3.14 2.06
CA VAL A 294 1.88 3.67 3.03
C VAL A 294 2.94 4.44 2.28
N ALA A 295 2.93 5.76 2.43
CA ALA A 295 3.90 6.65 1.80
C ALA A 295 5.26 6.49 2.48
N ARG A 296 6.22 5.96 1.73
CA ARG A 296 7.61 5.77 2.15
C ARG A 296 8.56 6.40 1.14
N GLN A 297 9.64 6.92 1.65
CA GLN A 297 10.75 7.46 0.88
C GLN A 297 12.06 6.89 1.42
N ARG A 298 13.07 6.81 0.56
CA ARG A 298 14.45 6.41 0.94
C ARG A 298 15.01 7.25 2.07
#